data_338ca9a465bba38f7c75d0928d936cc6
#
_entry.id   338ca9a465bba38f7c75d0928d936cc6
#
_cell.length_a   1.000
_cell.length_b   1.000
_cell.length_c   1.000
_cell.angle_alpha   90.00
_cell.angle_beta   90.00
_cell.angle_gamma   90.00
#
_symmetry.space_group_name_H-M   'P 1'
#
loop_
_entity.id
_entity.type
_entity.pdbx_description
1 polymer ?
#
loop_
_entity_poly.entity_id
_entity_poly.type
_entity_poly.pdbx_seq_one_letter_code
_entity_poly.pdbx_strand_id
1 'polypeptide(L)'
;MTVIKIQKVKSLKAAVKYSVQDHKTNSDLITTFECSVESIERDFKNALMDYNEANNKNRELTSRMIIQSFDKDDNLTPEKAHAIGVEFADKYLKGKHQYLVVTHIETDNIHNHIIFNDIDFENNKIFDSKRENTLHNLRLINREISELYSLSQISLSKSDKKYIAFNEYVARAKGT
;
A
#
# COMPACT_ATOMS: atom_id res chain seq x y z
N MET A 1 0.40 18.41 -3.68
CA MET A 1 0.90 17.74 -2.44
C MET A 1 0.47 16.28 -2.45
N THR A 2 1.42 15.35 -2.43
CA THR A 2 1.12 13.91 -2.41
C THR A 2 0.42 13.51 -1.12
N VAL A 3 -0.75 12.91 -1.23
CA VAL A 3 -1.57 12.46 -0.08
C VAL A 3 -1.58 10.95 -0.02
N ILE A 4 -1.43 10.39 1.17
CA ILE A 4 -1.51 8.93 1.37
C ILE A 4 -2.47 8.58 2.50
N LYS A 5 -3.32 7.57 2.25
CA LYS A 5 -4.34 7.07 3.19
C LYS A 5 -4.37 5.56 3.17
N ILE A 6 -4.71 4.94 4.30
CA ILE A 6 -4.96 3.50 4.40
C ILE A 6 -6.31 3.25 5.04
N GLN A 7 -7.05 2.28 4.52
CA GLN A 7 -8.38 1.89 5.01
C GLN A 7 -8.63 0.40 4.86
N LYS A 8 -9.51 -0.15 5.68
CA LYS A 8 -10.01 -1.52 5.49
C LYS A 8 -10.93 -1.58 4.26
N VAL A 9 -10.83 -2.66 3.52
CA VAL A 9 -11.71 -2.95 2.40
C VAL A 9 -12.92 -3.74 2.92
N LYS A 10 -14.12 -3.24 2.70
CA LYS A 10 -15.36 -3.91 3.12
C LYS A 10 -15.70 -5.13 2.24
N SER A 11 -15.45 -5.01 0.93
CA SER A 11 -15.65 -6.08 -0.05
C SER A 11 -14.49 -6.04 -1.04
N LEU A 12 -13.65 -7.07 -1.02
CA LEU A 12 -12.51 -7.20 -1.92
C LEU A 12 -12.99 -7.21 -3.39
N LYS A 13 -14.02 -8.01 -3.68
CA LYS A 13 -14.62 -8.09 -5.02
C LYS A 13 -15.07 -6.73 -5.54
N ALA A 14 -15.80 -5.98 -4.73
CA ALA A 14 -16.30 -4.66 -5.13
C ALA A 14 -15.15 -3.66 -5.32
N ALA A 15 -14.15 -3.68 -4.43
CA ALA A 15 -12.99 -2.80 -4.52
C ALA A 15 -12.15 -3.07 -5.77
N VAL A 16 -11.88 -4.33 -6.08
CA VAL A 16 -11.15 -4.72 -7.30
C VAL A 16 -11.93 -4.32 -8.54
N LYS A 17 -13.22 -4.73 -8.63
CA LYS A 17 -14.07 -4.37 -9.76
C LYS A 17 -14.15 -2.86 -10.01
N TYR A 18 -14.21 -2.06 -8.94
CA TYR A 18 -14.20 -0.59 -9.04
C TYR A 18 -12.86 -0.07 -9.57
N SER A 19 -11.76 -0.63 -9.08
CA SER A 19 -10.43 -0.11 -9.40
C SER A 19 -10.01 -0.39 -10.84
N VAL A 20 -10.43 -1.53 -11.42
CA VAL A 20 -10.01 -1.94 -12.78
C VAL A 20 -11.00 -1.53 -13.89
N GLN A 21 -11.88 -0.56 -13.64
CA GLN A 21 -12.82 -0.09 -14.67
C GLN A 21 -12.08 0.62 -15.81
N ASP A 22 -12.35 0.25 -17.06
CA ASP A 22 -11.65 0.74 -18.27
C ASP A 22 -11.61 2.26 -18.42
N HIS A 23 -12.64 2.97 -17.93
CA HIS A 23 -12.66 4.43 -17.98
C HIS A 23 -11.76 5.11 -16.93
N LYS A 24 -11.18 4.35 -15.99
CA LYS A 24 -10.33 4.84 -14.90
C LYS A 24 -8.86 4.52 -15.08
N THR A 25 -8.57 3.43 -15.79
CA THR A 25 -7.23 2.87 -15.93
C THR A 25 -7.12 2.10 -17.24
N ASN A 26 -5.95 1.58 -17.52
CA ASN A 26 -5.70 0.63 -18.62
C ASN A 26 -4.79 -0.50 -18.14
N SER A 27 -4.59 -1.52 -18.98
CA SER A 27 -3.81 -2.71 -18.64
C SER A 27 -2.36 -2.41 -18.21
N ASP A 28 -1.74 -1.37 -18.75
CA ASP A 28 -0.35 -1.00 -18.47
C ASP A 28 -0.19 -0.33 -17.09
N LEU A 29 -1.31 0.07 -16.50
CA LEU A 29 -1.40 0.73 -15.20
C LEU A 29 -1.98 -0.19 -14.11
N ILE A 30 -1.84 -1.51 -14.30
CA ILE A 30 -2.28 -2.56 -13.38
C ILE A 30 -1.10 -3.51 -13.12
N THR A 31 -0.71 -3.66 -11.87
CA THR A 31 0.35 -4.60 -11.44
C THR A 31 -0.14 -5.42 -10.26
N THR A 32 0.14 -6.72 -10.29
CA THR A 32 -0.16 -7.66 -9.21
C THR A 32 1.11 -8.33 -8.69
N PHE A 33 1.09 -8.73 -7.43
CA PHE A 33 2.16 -9.52 -6.81
C PHE A 33 1.55 -10.72 -6.08
N GLU A 34 2.02 -11.92 -6.42
CA GLU A 34 1.55 -13.23 -5.88
C GLU A 34 0.02 -13.43 -5.96
N CYS A 35 -0.61 -12.78 -6.96
CA CYS A 35 -2.03 -12.95 -7.32
C CYS A 35 -2.26 -12.46 -8.75
N SER A 36 -3.48 -12.65 -9.27
CA SER A 36 -3.94 -11.98 -10.49
C SER A 36 -5.26 -11.25 -10.25
N VAL A 37 -5.64 -10.32 -11.13
CA VAL A 37 -6.91 -9.60 -11.01
C VAL A 37 -8.09 -10.57 -10.97
N GLU A 38 -8.05 -11.61 -11.81
CA GLU A 38 -9.12 -12.61 -11.96
C GLU A 38 -9.21 -13.57 -10.76
N SER A 39 -8.08 -13.87 -10.13
CA SER A 39 -8.00 -14.88 -9.05
C SER A 39 -7.81 -14.28 -7.65
N ILE A 40 -7.74 -12.96 -7.51
CA ILE A 40 -7.36 -12.27 -6.28
C ILE A 40 -8.15 -12.71 -5.04
N GLU A 41 -9.46 -12.93 -5.18
CA GLU A 41 -10.29 -13.40 -4.05
C GLU A 41 -9.88 -14.81 -3.60
N ARG A 42 -9.61 -15.70 -4.55
CA ARG A 42 -9.16 -17.06 -4.28
C ARG A 42 -7.76 -17.05 -3.67
N ASP A 43 -6.85 -16.27 -4.26
CA ASP A 43 -5.44 -16.20 -3.86
C ASP A 43 -5.31 -15.65 -2.43
N PHE A 44 -6.08 -14.60 -2.09
CA PHE A 44 -6.14 -14.07 -0.73
C PHE A 44 -6.76 -15.05 0.27
N LYS A 45 -7.79 -15.81 -0.14
CA LYS A 45 -8.39 -16.84 0.70
C LYS A 45 -7.45 -18.01 0.96
N ASN A 46 -6.66 -18.43 -0.03
CA ASN A 46 -5.67 -19.49 0.15
C ASN A 46 -4.64 -19.10 1.21
N ALA A 47 -4.07 -17.91 1.13
CA ALA A 47 -3.14 -17.41 2.16
C ALA A 47 -3.79 -17.33 3.55
N LEU A 48 -5.07 -16.98 3.63
CA LEU A 48 -5.82 -16.99 4.88
C LEU A 48 -6.04 -18.40 5.43
N MET A 49 -6.30 -19.38 4.57
CA MET A 49 -6.45 -20.77 5.00
C MET A 49 -5.15 -21.31 5.59
N ASP A 50 -4.01 -21.06 4.91
CA ASP A 50 -2.68 -21.44 5.41
C ASP A 50 -2.37 -20.77 6.76
N TYR A 51 -2.69 -19.48 6.90
CA TYR A 51 -2.57 -18.76 8.16
C TYR A 51 -3.42 -19.38 9.28
N ASN A 52 -4.69 -19.69 8.99
CA ASN A 52 -5.62 -20.24 9.96
C ASN A 52 -5.15 -21.62 10.43
N GLU A 53 -4.68 -22.47 9.52
CA GLU A 53 -4.13 -23.79 9.83
C GLU A 53 -2.87 -23.66 10.69
N ALA A 54 -1.89 -22.87 10.26
CA ALA A 54 -0.62 -22.68 10.95
C ALA A 54 -0.76 -22.10 12.36
N ASN A 55 -1.80 -21.32 12.61
CA ASN A 55 -2.01 -20.63 13.90
C ASN A 55 -3.16 -21.20 14.72
N ASN A 56 -3.82 -22.26 14.26
CA ASN A 56 -5.03 -22.81 14.87
C ASN A 56 -6.10 -21.71 15.12
N LYS A 57 -6.41 -20.93 14.07
CA LYS A 57 -7.35 -19.83 14.08
C LYS A 57 -8.49 -20.08 13.09
N ASN A 58 -9.54 -19.31 13.24
CA ASN A 58 -10.67 -19.28 12.29
C ASN A 58 -11.02 -17.82 12.00
N ARG A 59 -10.13 -17.13 11.28
CA ARG A 59 -10.32 -15.74 10.88
C ARG A 59 -11.03 -15.65 9.54
N GLU A 60 -11.75 -14.57 9.37
CA GLU A 60 -12.29 -14.17 8.08
C GLU A 60 -11.27 -13.38 7.26
N LEU A 61 -11.45 -13.36 5.94
CA LEU A 61 -10.61 -12.58 5.05
C LEU A 61 -10.72 -11.10 5.35
N THR A 62 -9.56 -10.49 5.55
CA THR A 62 -9.42 -9.05 5.65
C THR A 62 -8.40 -8.55 4.65
N SER A 63 -8.70 -7.40 4.03
CA SER A 63 -7.80 -6.73 3.10
C SER A 63 -7.84 -5.22 3.34
N ARG A 64 -6.82 -4.55 2.86
CA ARG A 64 -6.67 -3.10 3.00
C ARG A 64 -6.43 -2.45 1.64
N MET A 65 -6.74 -1.18 1.59
CA MET A 65 -6.44 -0.34 0.45
C MET A 65 -5.64 0.87 0.91
N ILE A 66 -4.53 1.12 0.26
CA ILE A 66 -3.79 2.37 0.33
C ILE A 66 -4.17 3.20 -0.89
N ILE A 67 -4.44 4.48 -0.68
CA ILE A 67 -4.65 5.45 -1.74
C ILE A 67 -3.48 6.43 -1.66
N GLN A 68 -2.69 6.49 -2.75
CA GLN A 68 -1.57 7.41 -2.92
C GLN A 68 -1.93 8.38 -4.05
N SER A 69 -2.21 9.63 -3.71
CA SER A 69 -2.63 10.66 -4.67
C SER A 69 -1.52 11.69 -4.87
N PHE A 70 -1.26 12.04 -6.12
CA PHE A 70 -0.23 12.99 -6.52
C PHE A 70 -0.81 14.37 -6.77
N ASP A 71 0.01 15.39 -6.58
CA ASP A 71 -0.37 16.75 -6.95
C ASP A 71 -0.30 16.90 -8.48
N LYS A 72 -1.28 17.58 -9.06
CA LYS A 72 -1.27 17.88 -10.48
C LYS A 72 -0.04 18.68 -10.93
N ASP A 73 0.50 19.51 -10.03
CA ASP A 73 1.67 20.34 -10.29
C ASP A 73 2.99 19.52 -10.29
N ASP A 74 2.96 18.26 -9.84
CA ASP A 74 4.11 17.34 -9.96
C ASP A 74 4.34 16.87 -11.41
N ASN A 75 3.41 17.12 -12.33
CA ASN A 75 3.49 16.80 -13.75
C ASN A 75 3.91 15.35 -14.05
N LEU A 76 3.39 14.40 -13.26
CA LEU A 76 3.68 12.98 -13.44
C LEU A 76 2.92 12.42 -14.65
N THR A 77 3.61 11.60 -15.46
CA THR A 77 2.90 10.74 -16.40
C THR A 77 2.21 9.58 -15.66
N PRO A 78 1.12 9.02 -16.22
CA PRO A 78 0.46 7.86 -15.63
C PRO A 78 1.41 6.69 -15.34
N GLU A 79 2.31 6.39 -16.27
CA GLU A 79 3.28 5.30 -16.15
C GLU A 79 4.27 5.54 -15.01
N LYS A 80 4.74 6.79 -14.85
CA LYS A 80 5.63 7.15 -13.75
C LYS A 80 4.92 7.11 -12.41
N ALA A 81 3.68 7.58 -12.34
CA ALA A 81 2.85 7.48 -11.13
C ALA A 81 2.60 6.01 -10.75
N HIS A 82 2.36 5.14 -11.75
CA HIS A 82 2.22 3.70 -11.55
C HIS A 82 3.49 3.06 -11.01
N ALA A 83 4.63 3.33 -11.62
CA ALA A 83 5.93 2.82 -11.15
C ALA A 83 6.23 3.24 -9.71
N ILE A 84 5.91 4.47 -9.33
CA ILE A 84 6.03 4.98 -7.96
C ILE A 84 5.10 4.20 -7.01
N GLY A 85 3.88 3.89 -7.42
CA GLY A 85 2.94 3.09 -6.64
C GLY A 85 3.42 1.66 -6.40
N VAL A 86 3.99 1.01 -7.41
CA VAL A 86 4.59 -0.32 -7.32
C VAL A 86 5.80 -0.30 -6.39
N GLU A 87 6.72 0.66 -6.55
CA GLU A 87 7.87 0.82 -5.65
C GLU A 87 7.44 1.05 -4.19
N PHE A 88 6.40 1.86 -4.00
CA PHE A 88 5.83 2.06 -2.66
C PHE A 88 5.29 0.75 -2.08
N ALA A 89 4.52 -0.03 -2.86
CA ALA A 89 3.99 -1.32 -2.42
C ALA A 89 5.11 -2.29 -2.04
N ASP A 90 6.15 -2.40 -2.85
CA ASP A 90 7.31 -3.26 -2.59
C ASP A 90 8.03 -2.89 -1.29
N LYS A 91 8.31 -1.60 -1.08
CA LYS A 91 8.96 -1.12 0.14
C LYS A 91 8.09 -1.30 1.38
N TYR A 92 6.80 -0.99 1.28
CA TYR A 92 5.89 -1.00 2.41
C TYR A 92 5.49 -2.41 2.83
N LEU A 93 5.19 -3.28 1.86
CA LEU A 93 4.72 -4.66 2.07
C LEU A 93 5.88 -5.66 2.11
N LYS A 94 7.09 -5.27 1.72
CA LYS A 94 8.35 -6.05 1.84
C LYS A 94 8.31 -7.42 1.17
N GLY A 95 7.50 -7.58 0.12
CA GLY A 95 7.32 -8.85 -0.57
C GLY A 95 6.59 -9.94 0.23
N LYS A 96 5.87 -9.58 1.30
CA LYS A 96 5.24 -10.53 2.24
C LYS A 96 3.72 -10.60 2.14
N HIS A 97 3.12 -9.68 1.41
CA HIS A 97 1.68 -9.58 1.22
C HIS A 97 1.35 -9.57 -0.25
N GLN A 98 0.37 -10.37 -0.65
CA GLN A 98 -0.20 -10.30 -1.98
C GLN A 98 -0.83 -8.93 -2.20
N TYR A 99 -0.63 -8.32 -3.38
CA TYR A 99 -1.20 -7.01 -3.66
C TYR A 99 -1.59 -6.80 -5.13
N LEU A 100 -2.43 -5.80 -5.33
CA LEU A 100 -2.82 -5.23 -6.62
C LEU A 100 -2.58 -3.71 -6.56
N VAL A 101 -1.83 -3.18 -7.50
CA VAL A 101 -1.67 -1.73 -7.73
C VAL A 101 -2.42 -1.35 -8.99
N VAL A 102 -3.29 -0.36 -8.91
CA VAL A 102 -4.02 0.21 -10.05
C VAL A 102 -3.87 1.73 -10.01
N THR A 103 -3.47 2.32 -11.12
CA THR A 103 -3.36 3.77 -11.26
C THR A 103 -4.57 4.32 -11.99
N HIS A 104 -5.27 5.24 -11.35
CA HIS A 104 -6.43 5.95 -11.89
C HIS A 104 -6.03 7.28 -12.52
N ILE A 105 -6.57 7.55 -13.71
CA ILE A 105 -6.25 8.70 -14.54
C ILE A 105 -7.49 9.52 -14.96
N GLU A 106 -8.67 9.17 -14.46
CA GLU A 106 -9.92 9.82 -14.81
C GLU A 106 -10.16 11.17 -14.12
N THR A 107 -9.30 11.53 -13.17
CA THR A 107 -9.38 12.79 -12.42
C THR A 107 -8.13 13.64 -12.62
N ASP A 108 -8.22 14.94 -12.31
CA ASP A 108 -7.09 15.87 -12.42
C ASP A 108 -5.86 15.45 -11.59
N ASN A 109 -6.10 14.70 -10.51
CA ASN A 109 -5.05 14.16 -9.66
C ASN A 109 -4.88 12.66 -9.93
N ILE A 110 -3.80 12.27 -10.60
CA ILE A 110 -3.44 10.86 -10.75
C ILE A 110 -3.29 10.24 -9.36
N HIS A 111 -3.82 9.03 -9.16
CA HIS A 111 -3.74 8.36 -7.88
C HIS A 111 -3.67 6.84 -8.02
N ASN A 112 -2.93 6.21 -7.11
CA ASN A 112 -2.79 4.77 -7.02
C ASN A 112 -3.74 4.20 -5.98
N HIS A 113 -4.42 3.11 -6.33
CA HIS A 113 -5.09 2.19 -5.41
C HIS A 113 -4.21 0.98 -5.21
N ILE A 114 -3.74 0.74 -3.99
CA ILE A 114 -2.93 -0.42 -3.63
C ILE A 114 -3.76 -1.28 -2.68
N ILE A 115 -4.32 -2.36 -3.21
CA ILE A 115 -5.13 -3.32 -2.46
C ILE A 115 -4.25 -4.48 -2.06
N PHE A 116 -4.19 -4.83 -0.78
CA PHE A 116 -3.34 -5.90 -0.30
C PHE A 116 -4.02 -6.80 0.74
N ASN A 117 -3.56 -8.06 0.80
CA ASN A 117 -3.97 -9.03 1.78
C ASN A 117 -3.36 -8.73 3.15
N ASP A 118 -4.16 -8.75 4.21
CA ASP A 118 -3.66 -8.60 5.60
C ASP A 118 -2.72 -9.75 6.02
N ILE A 119 -2.71 -10.87 5.32
CA ILE A 119 -1.87 -12.02 5.64
C ILE A 119 -0.45 -11.81 5.09
N ASP A 120 0.55 -11.88 5.96
CA ASP A 120 1.95 -12.12 5.62
C ASP A 120 2.10 -13.62 5.33
N PHE A 121 2.13 -13.98 4.04
CA PHE A 121 2.15 -15.37 3.60
C PHE A 121 3.49 -16.07 3.82
N GLU A 122 4.59 -15.32 4.01
CA GLU A 122 5.89 -15.91 4.33
C GLU A 122 5.98 -16.37 5.80
N ASN A 123 5.43 -15.57 6.71
CA ASN A 123 5.60 -15.78 8.15
C ASN A 123 4.32 -16.25 8.85
N ASN A 124 3.23 -16.46 8.11
CA ASN A 124 1.92 -16.76 8.67
C ASN A 124 1.52 -15.82 9.80
N LYS A 125 1.62 -14.51 9.56
CA LYS A 125 1.27 -13.44 10.48
C LYS A 125 0.25 -12.52 9.87
N ILE A 126 -0.34 -11.68 10.70
CA ILE A 126 -1.26 -10.64 10.27
C ILE A 126 -0.53 -9.31 10.22
N PHE A 127 -0.87 -8.50 9.22
CA PHE A 127 -0.43 -7.13 9.11
C PHE A 127 -0.63 -6.37 10.43
N ASP A 128 0.43 -5.76 10.95
CA ASP A 128 0.34 -4.96 12.17
C ASP A 128 -0.45 -3.69 11.92
N SER A 129 -1.68 -3.69 12.39
CA SER A 129 -2.63 -2.61 12.18
C SER A 129 -2.69 -1.62 13.34
N LYS A 130 -1.73 -1.62 14.24
CA LYS A 130 -1.67 -0.58 15.28
C LYS A 130 -1.58 0.78 14.59
N ARG A 131 -2.64 1.55 14.74
CA ARG A 131 -2.90 2.78 13.97
C ARG A 131 -1.72 3.75 13.93
N GLU A 132 -1.03 3.90 15.05
CA GLU A 132 0.12 4.81 15.16
C GLU A 132 1.32 4.34 14.30
N ASN A 133 1.67 3.05 14.40
CA ASN A 133 2.78 2.48 13.64
C ASN A 133 2.46 2.42 12.14
N THR A 134 1.23 2.05 11.79
CA THR A 134 0.79 1.92 10.39
C THR A 134 0.84 3.25 9.64
N LEU A 135 0.20 4.29 10.18
CA LEU A 135 0.17 5.62 9.53
C LEU A 135 1.55 6.25 9.47
N HIS A 136 2.35 5.99 10.48
CA HIS A 136 3.68 6.56 10.60
C HIS A 136 4.62 5.97 9.57
N ASN A 137 4.73 4.63 9.50
CA ASN A 137 5.55 3.94 8.49
C ASN A 137 5.08 4.25 7.05
N LEU A 138 3.76 4.32 6.85
CA LEU A 138 3.17 4.71 5.58
C LEU A 138 3.68 6.08 5.11
N ARG A 139 3.67 7.06 6.00
CA ARG A 139 4.11 8.43 5.71
C ARG A 139 5.62 8.54 5.51
N LEU A 140 6.40 7.81 6.30
CA LEU A 140 7.86 7.77 6.14
C LEU A 140 8.27 7.26 4.77
N ILE A 141 7.77 6.09 4.38
CA ILE A 141 8.09 5.49 3.08
C ILE A 141 7.59 6.36 1.94
N ASN A 142 6.37 6.92 2.06
CA ASN A 142 5.86 7.84 1.03
C ASN A 142 6.73 9.11 0.91
N ARG A 143 7.25 9.61 2.01
CA ARG A 143 8.18 10.75 2.01
C ARG A 143 9.49 10.41 1.33
N GLU A 144 10.12 9.29 1.69
CA GLU A 144 11.38 8.84 1.07
C GLU A 144 11.24 8.72 -0.46
N ILE A 145 10.14 8.13 -0.92
CA ILE A 145 9.84 8.01 -2.34
C ILE A 145 9.57 9.39 -2.97
N SER A 146 8.80 10.25 -2.30
CA SER A 146 8.54 11.60 -2.80
C SER A 146 9.83 12.43 -2.92
N GLU A 147 10.77 12.29 -2.00
CA GLU A 147 12.09 12.92 -2.06
C GLU A 147 12.90 12.38 -3.25
N LEU A 148 12.92 11.06 -3.45
CA LEU A 148 13.63 10.41 -4.55
C LEU A 148 13.15 10.89 -5.93
N TYR A 149 11.85 11.12 -6.09
CA TYR A 149 11.24 11.56 -7.34
C TYR A 149 11.01 13.08 -7.42
N SER A 150 11.49 13.84 -6.43
CA SER A 150 11.33 15.31 -6.35
C SER A 150 9.86 15.76 -6.39
N LEU A 151 8.97 14.98 -5.74
CA LEU A 151 7.56 15.29 -5.67
C LEU A 151 7.24 16.27 -4.54
N SER A 152 6.11 16.94 -4.64
CA SER A 152 5.58 17.80 -3.58
C SER A 152 5.26 16.96 -2.32
N GLN A 153 5.82 17.40 -1.19
CA GLN A 153 5.77 16.62 0.05
C GLN A 153 4.58 16.99 0.93
N ILE A 154 4.08 15.99 1.67
CA ILE A 154 3.16 16.22 2.78
C ILE A 154 3.93 16.87 3.93
N SER A 155 3.39 17.95 4.49
CA SER A 155 3.91 18.49 5.74
C SER A 155 3.73 17.47 6.87
N LEU A 156 4.83 17.08 7.51
CA LEU A 156 4.79 16.17 8.65
C LEU A 156 4.08 16.81 9.83
N SER A 157 3.16 16.09 10.46
CA SER A 157 2.55 16.52 11.71
C SER A 157 3.59 16.56 12.85
N LYS A 158 3.27 17.24 13.96
CA LYS A 158 4.14 17.24 15.16
C LYS A 158 4.40 15.83 15.70
N SER A 159 3.42 14.92 15.60
CA SER A 159 3.55 13.52 16.02
C SER A 159 4.51 12.74 15.11
N ASP A 160 4.46 12.98 13.80
CA ASP A 160 5.35 12.31 12.84
C ASP A 160 6.82 12.74 13.07
N LYS A 161 7.06 14.02 13.31
CA LYS A 161 8.41 14.55 13.64
C LYS A 161 8.97 13.94 14.92
N LYS A 162 8.15 13.79 15.95
CA LYS A 162 8.56 13.22 17.25
C LYS A 162 8.95 11.73 17.12
N TYR A 163 8.26 10.98 16.28
CA TYR A 163 8.56 9.57 16.07
C TYR A 163 9.79 9.35 15.19
N ILE A 164 10.03 10.18 14.19
CA ILE A 164 11.27 10.15 13.40
C ILE A 164 12.46 10.34 14.33
N ALA A 165 12.42 11.37 15.16
CA ALA A 165 13.47 11.65 16.14
C ALA A 165 13.69 10.49 17.12
N PHE A 166 12.61 9.82 17.56
CA PHE A 166 12.70 8.64 18.42
C PHE A 166 13.34 7.45 17.70
N ASN A 167 12.97 7.16 16.46
CA ASN A 167 13.57 6.08 15.68
C ASN A 167 15.02 6.31 15.35
N GLU A 168 15.42 7.55 15.02
CA GLU A 168 16.81 7.93 14.83
C GLU A 168 17.62 7.72 16.13
N TYR A 169 17.06 8.08 17.27
CA TYR A 169 17.66 7.83 18.57
C TYR A 169 17.86 6.34 18.82
N VAL A 170 16.81 5.51 18.56
CA VAL A 170 16.88 4.05 18.75
C VAL A 170 17.90 3.41 17.80
N ALA A 171 17.95 3.84 16.54
CA ALA A 171 18.93 3.36 15.56
C ALA A 171 20.37 3.65 16.01
N ARG A 172 20.64 4.88 16.44
CA ARG A 172 21.95 5.28 16.99
C ARG A 172 22.34 4.47 18.24
N ALA A 173 21.37 4.24 19.13
CA ALA A 173 21.60 3.46 20.36
C ALA A 173 21.89 1.97 20.07
N LYS A 174 21.41 1.43 18.95
CA LYS A 174 21.67 0.05 18.50
C LYS A 174 22.94 -0.10 17.64
N GLY A 175 23.62 0.97 17.33
CA GLY A 175 24.86 0.94 16.54
C GLY A 175 24.71 0.60 15.07
N THR A 176 23.53 0.84 14.51
CA THR A 176 23.23 0.73 13.07
C THR A 176 23.24 2.06 12.36
#